data_ecb0b93b41fe544b4751f099f5cc1ac8
#
_entry.id   ecb0b93b41fe544b4751f099f5cc1ac8
#
_cell.length_a   1.000
_cell.length_b   1.000
_cell.length_c   1.000
_cell.angle_alpha   90.00
_cell.angle_beta   90.00
_cell.angle_gamma   90.00
#
_symmetry.space_group_name_H-M   'P 1'
#
loop_
_entity.id
_entity.type
_entity.pdbx_description
1 polymer ?
#
loop_
_entity_poly.entity_id
_entity_poly.type
_entity_poly.pdbx_seq_one_letter_code
_entity_poly.pdbx_strand_id
1 'polypeptide(L)'
;TIVLEDTKLNSNVFLSTIKLSAKHIDPTTGLGRIGQRNGTFVYASPKQRLKAVPTSNSELPHFMMTTGAITASNYNSEMYMSQRTAYIAEHDHVLGAVIVEIKDDKIYHFRQIQADAKGSFFDLGVKYTPTGFSDSRPEAFVLGDWHAGSTDPKARQAWFDVAELTSPKRIILHDAFDGMSINHHEQHYKLLKAKRAENGQLSLAEELKILAKDLESISALTDEVVIVKSNHDQFLERYLQEARYVQDPHNHRLALKLAIEVLDGKDPLKSAITELLKPEASKKIRWLSIDDDYAVEEIQCGAHGHLGANGARGSLQSMEASYGNSVSGHSHTPEIMRGAWCVGTSSYLKLDYNKGSSSWLHSSCLIHQGGSRQLVNAIDGEWHVE
;
A
#
# COMPACT_ATOMS: atom_id res chain seq x y z
N THR A 1 -1.26 -8.57 -31.04
CA THR A 1 -0.62 -7.50 -31.88
C THR A 1 0.79 -7.27 -31.36
N ILE A 2 1.76 -7.21 -32.25
CA ILE A 2 3.14 -6.82 -31.91
C ILE A 2 3.22 -5.29 -32.03
N VAL A 3 3.63 -4.63 -30.96
CA VAL A 3 3.83 -3.17 -30.93
C VAL A 3 5.27 -2.88 -31.42
N LEU A 4 5.41 -2.19 -32.54
CA LEU A 4 6.70 -1.87 -33.18
C LEU A 4 7.14 -0.42 -32.95
N GLU A 5 6.24 0.43 -32.51
CA GLU A 5 6.48 1.85 -32.21
C GLU A 5 5.75 2.24 -30.92
N ASP A 6 6.18 3.31 -30.27
CA ASP A 6 5.52 3.82 -29.07
C ASP A 6 4.06 4.14 -29.37
N THR A 7 3.15 3.53 -28.63
CA THR A 7 1.70 3.58 -28.89
C THR A 7 0.97 4.21 -27.73
N LYS A 8 0.33 5.34 -27.97
CA LYS A 8 -0.48 6.04 -27.00
C LYS A 8 -1.79 5.27 -26.76
N LEU A 9 -2.11 4.96 -25.50
CA LEU A 9 -3.37 4.31 -25.12
C LEU A 9 -4.44 5.34 -24.75
N ASN A 10 -4.06 6.36 -23.98
CA ASN A 10 -4.84 7.58 -23.74
C ASN A 10 -3.88 8.77 -23.52
N SER A 11 -4.34 9.93 -23.04
CA SER A 11 -3.46 11.09 -22.82
C SER A 11 -2.43 10.89 -21.71
N ASN A 12 -2.64 9.95 -20.78
CA ASN A 12 -1.81 9.73 -19.60
C ASN A 12 -0.97 8.46 -19.62
N VAL A 13 -1.21 7.53 -20.55
CA VAL A 13 -0.47 6.25 -20.60
C VAL A 13 -0.17 5.82 -22.04
N PHE A 14 1.05 5.28 -22.25
CA PHE A 14 1.47 4.74 -23.55
C PHE A 14 2.28 3.44 -23.38
N LEU A 15 2.28 2.63 -24.43
CA LEU A 15 3.17 1.48 -24.56
C LEU A 15 4.47 1.95 -25.18
N SER A 16 5.60 1.65 -24.55
CA SER A 16 6.90 2.02 -25.07
C SER A 16 7.67 0.83 -25.61
N THR A 17 8.34 1.05 -26.73
CA THR A 17 9.22 0.07 -27.38
C THR A 17 10.66 0.13 -26.90
N ILE A 18 10.91 0.77 -25.76
CA ILE A 18 12.24 0.82 -25.14
C ILE A 18 12.77 -0.61 -24.96
N LYS A 19 13.96 -0.84 -25.50
CA LYS A 19 14.68 -2.11 -25.35
C LYS A 19 15.66 -2.03 -24.19
N LEU A 20 15.48 -2.86 -23.21
CA LEU A 20 16.38 -2.98 -22.06
C LEU A 20 17.12 -4.30 -22.09
N SER A 21 18.39 -4.25 -21.70
CA SER A 21 19.14 -5.49 -21.46
C SER A 21 18.64 -6.17 -20.18
N ALA A 22 18.48 -7.49 -20.19
CA ALA A 22 18.21 -8.29 -19.00
C ALA A 22 19.29 -8.13 -17.89
N LYS A 23 20.44 -7.58 -18.24
CA LYS A 23 21.54 -7.25 -17.30
C LYS A 23 21.25 -6.07 -16.38
N HIS A 24 20.30 -5.20 -16.72
CA HIS A 24 19.93 -4.08 -15.84
C HIS A 24 19.35 -4.60 -14.53
N ILE A 25 19.95 -4.19 -13.40
CA ILE A 25 19.47 -4.55 -12.06
C ILE A 25 18.12 -3.91 -11.78
N ASP A 26 18.00 -2.60 -12.05
CA ASP A 26 16.71 -1.87 -11.99
C ASP A 26 16.35 -1.36 -13.40
N PRO A 27 15.31 -1.90 -14.03
CA PRO A 27 14.89 -1.51 -15.38
C PRO A 27 14.37 -0.07 -15.47
N THR A 28 14.13 0.62 -14.36
CA THR A 28 13.69 2.03 -14.35
C THR A 28 14.83 3.04 -14.36
N THR A 29 16.08 2.57 -14.20
CA THR A 29 17.25 3.46 -14.10
C THR A 29 17.41 4.34 -15.34
N GLY A 30 17.50 5.65 -15.13
CA GLY A 30 17.68 6.64 -16.20
C GLY A 30 16.39 7.03 -16.94
N LEU A 31 15.28 6.35 -16.73
CA LEU A 31 14.04 6.57 -17.48
C LEU A 31 13.10 7.62 -16.88
N GLY A 32 13.36 8.11 -15.68
CA GLY A 32 12.44 9.04 -14.98
C GLY A 32 12.09 10.31 -15.77
N ARG A 33 13.02 10.82 -16.60
CA ARG A 33 12.76 12.00 -17.46
C ARG A 33 11.74 11.72 -18.55
N ILE A 34 11.61 10.47 -19.01
CA ILE A 34 10.61 10.08 -20.00
C ILE A 34 9.23 10.11 -19.35
N GLY A 35 9.07 9.48 -18.19
CA GLY A 35 7.83 9.53 -17.43
C GLY A 35 7.42 10.94 -17.04
N GLN A 36 8.38 11.80 -16.67
CA GLN A 36 8.09 13.19 -16.33
C GLN A 36 7.47 13.99 -17.51
N ARG A 37 7.94 13.73 -18.75
CA ARG A 37 7.52 14.49 -19.94
C ARG A 37 6.30 13.91 -20.64
N ASN A 38 6.19 12.57 -20.66
CA ASN A 38 5.30 11.88 -21.59
C ASN A 38 4.16 11.13 -20.90
N GLY A 39 4.12 11.09 -19.56
CA GLY A 39 3.11 10.34 -18.82
C GLY A 39 3.58 8.96 -18.36
N THR A 40 2.65 8.16 -17.89
CA THR A 40 2.88 6.76 -17.54
C THR A 40 3.26 5.93 -18.77
N PHE A 41 4.23 5.06 -18.63
CA PHE A 41 4.57 4.15 -19.72
C PHE A 41 4.82 2.72 -19.25
N VAL A 42 4.32 1.80 -20.06
CA VAL A 42 4.50 0.36 -19.91
C VAL A 42 5.49 -0.12 -20.96
N TYR A 43 6.48 -0.89 -20.54
CA TYR A 43 7.53 -1.41 -21.43
C TYR A 43 7.97 -2.82 -21.02
N ALA A 44 8.53 -3.54 -21.98
CA ALA A 44 8.92 -4.93 -21.81
C ALA A 44 10.19 -5.07 -20.95
N SER A 45 10.09 -5.84 -19.87
CA SER A 45 11.23 -6.33 -19.10
C SER A 45 10.82 -7.59 -18.35
N PRO A 46 11.66 -8.63 -18.28
CA PRO A 46 11.36 -9.83 -17.49
C PRO A 46 11.29 -9.56 -15.98
N LYS A 47 11.82 -8.42 -15.52
CA LYS A 47 11.75 -8.01 -14.11
C LYS A 47 10.53 -7.13 -13.90
N GLN A 48 9.65 -7.54 -13.00
CA GLN A 48 8.46 -6.73 -12.68
C GLN A 48 8.85 -5.56 -11.78
N ARG A 49 8.54 -4.36 -12.23
CA ARG A 49 8.87 -3.10 -11.56
C ARG A 49 7.74 -2.09 -11.76
N LEU A 50 7.41 -1.38 -10.71
CA LEU A 50 6.56 -0.19 -10.73
C LEU A 50 7.28 0.92 -9.98
N LYS A 51 7.44 2.08 -10.59
CA LYS A 51 8.04 3.24 -9.92
C LYS A 51 7.31 4.50 -10.31
N ALA A 52 6.86 5.25 -9.31
CA ALA A 52 6.16 6.50 -9.51
C ALA A 52 7.13 7.64 -9.89
N VAL A 53 6.64 8.54 -10.72
CA VAL A 53 7.25 9.84 -11.06
C VAL A 53 6.30 10.92 -10.54
N PRO A 54 6.72 11.73 -9.56
CA PRO A 54 5.86 12.76 -8.99
C PRO A 54 5.42 13.80 -10.03
N THR A 55 4.15 14.20 -9.93
CA THR A 55 3.53 15.25 -10.76
C THR A 55 3.07 16.41 -9.89
N SER A 56 2.48 17.45 -10.47
CA SER A 56 1.79 18.48 -9.71
C SER A 56 0.60 17.86 -8.93
N ASN A 57 0.24 18.43 -7.77
CA ASN A 57 -0.83 17.90 -6.93
C ASN A 57 -2.24 17.90 -7.59
N SER A 58 -2.38 18.49 -8.78
CA SER A 58 -3.62 18.50 -9.57
C SER A 58 -3.64 17.43 -10.66
N GLU A 59 -2.59 16.65 -10.79
CA GLU A 59 -2.43 15.62 -11.81
C GLU A 59 -2.16 14.26 -11.16
N LEU A 60 -2.58 13.18 -11.85
CA LEU A 60 -2.22 11.84 -11.44
C LEU A 60 -0.70 11.65 -11.51
N PRO A 61 -0.08 10.92 -10.58
CA PRO A 61 1.32 10.56 -10.70
C PRO A 61 1.53 9.72 -11.96
N HIS A 62 2.70 9.88 -12.57
CA HIS A 62 3.09 9.04 -13.69
C HIS A 62 3.82 7.79 -13.16
N PHE A 63 3.81 6.72 -13.93
CA PHE A 63 4.46 5.46 -13.56
C PHE A 63 5.35 4.94 -14.67
N MET A 64 6.50 4.43 -14.29
CA MET A 64 7.33 3.53 -15.09
C MET A 64 6.97 2.11 -14.70
N MET A 65 6.46 1.32 -15.65
CA MET A 65 5.87 0.01 -15.38
C MET A 65 6.40 -1.04 -16.34
N THR A 66 6.92 -2.13 -15.81
CA THR A 66 7.38 -3.26 -16.60
C THR A 66 6.41 -4.42 -16.56
N THR A 67 6.39 -5.21 -17.63
CA THR A 67 5.38 -6.27 -17.82
C THR A 67 5.70 -7.58 -17.08
N GLY A 68 6.96 -7.90 -16.82
CA GLY A 68 7.36 -9.30 -16.68
C GLY A 68 7.52 -9.95 -18.06
N ALA A 69 7.63 -11.26 -18.13
CA ALA A 69 7.80 -12.04 -19.35
C ALA A 69 6.75 -13.15 -19.45
N ILE A 70 6.39 -13.51 -20.67
CA ILE A 70 5.50 -14.66 -20.98
C ILE A 70 6.30 -15.92 -21.37
N THR A 71 7.62 -15.87 -21.27
CA THR A 71 8.54 -16.96 -21.60
C THR A 71 9.27 -17.43 -20.37
N ALA A 72 9.61 -18.69 -20.29
CA ALA A 72 10.50 -19.20 -19.26
C ALA A 72 11.89 -18.53 -19.36
N SER A 73 12.55 -18.40 -18.22
CA SER A 73 13.93 -17.91 -18.13
C SER A 73 14.88 -18.84 -18.88
N ASN A 74 15.82 -18.24 -19.60
CA ASN A 74 16.89 -18.96 -20.29
C ASN A 74 18.17 -18.09 -20.30
N TYR A 75 18.75 -17.89 -19.14
CA TYR A 75 19.94 -17.05 -18.97
C TYR A 75 21.20 -17.91 -18.96
N ASN A 76 21.74 -18.19 -20.14
CA ASN A 76 22.97 -18.96 -20.28
C ASN A 76 24.20 -18.10 -19.91
N SER A 77 24.86 -18.47 -18.80
CA SER A 77 26.07 -17.76 -18.31
C SER A 77 27.29 -17.94 -19.23
N GLU A 78 27.35 -19.01 -20.02
CA GLU A 78 28.52 -19.31 -20.83
C GLU A 78 28.61 -18.46 -22.11
N MET A 79 27.46 -18.04 -22.68
CA MET A 79 27.46 -17.33 -23.97
C MET A 79 27.41 -15.81 -23.86
N TYR A 80 26.72 -15.21 -22.85
CA TYR A 80 26.41 -13.78 -22.89
C TYR A 80 26.55 -13.03 -21.56
N MET A 81 26.71 -13.71 -20.43
CA MET A 81 26.69 -13.08 -19.11
C MET A 81 27.71 -13.72 -18.16
N SER A 82 28.21 -12.93 -17.19
CA SER A 82 28.88 -13.52 -16.03
C SER A 82 27.88 -14.36 -15.21
N GLN A 83 28.35 -15.37 -14.49
CA GLN A 83 27.54 -16.22 -13.61
C GLN A 83 26.67 -15.39 -12.66
N ARG A 84 27.23 -14.33 -12.04
CA ARG A 84 26.51 -13.43 -11.16
C ARG A 84 25.33 -12.74 -11.88
N THR A 85 25.56 -12.26 -13.09
CA THR A 85 24.52 -11.54 -13.86
C THR A 85 23.41 -12.51 -14.30
N ALA A 86 23.75 -13.73 -14.71
CA ALA A 86 22.81 -14.75 -15.05
C ALA A 86 21.95 -15.15 -13.82
N TYR A 87 22.59 -15.37 -12.66
CA TYR A 87 21.87 -15.69 -11.42
C TYR A 87 20.89 -14.59 -11.02
N ILE A 88 21.28 -13.32 -11.06
CA ILE A 88 20.39 -12.19 -10.74
C ILE A 88 19.25 -12.12 -11.76
N ALA A 89 19.53 -12.30 -13.04
CA ALA A 89 18.50 -12.26 -14.09
C ALA A 89 17.47 -13.39 -13.93
N GLU A 90 17.92 -14.58 -13.57
CA GLU A 90 17.09 -15.74 -13.28
C GLU A 90 16.20 -15.52 -12.05
N HIS A 91 16.81 -15.06 -10.97
CA HIS A 91 16.11 -14.80 -9.71
C HIS A 91 15.04 -13.71 -9.84
N ASP A 92 15.32 -12.66 -10.62
CA ASP A 92 14.39 -11.54 -10.80
C ASP A 92 13.39 -11.74 -11.95
N HIS A 93 13.46 -12.91 -12.64
CA HIS A 93 12.54 -13.21 -13.74
C HIS A 93 11.14 -13.50 -13.22
N VAL A 94 10.15 -12.77 -13.71
CA VAL A 94 8.74 -12.94 -13.36
C VAL A 94 7.97 -13.36 -14.58
N LEU A 95 7.29 -14.52 -14.50
CA LEU A 95 6.26 -14.87 -15.46
C LEU A 95 5.06 -13.98 -15.20
N GLY A 96 4.77 -13.06 -16.11
CA GLY A 96 3.73 -12.08 -15.84
C GLY A 96 3.41 -11.15 -16.99
N ALA A 97 2.41 -10.33 -16.71
CA ALA A 97 1.90 -9.30 -17.61
C ALA A 97 1.38 -8.11 -16.79
N VAL A 98 0.96 -7.07 -17.48
CA VAL A 98 0.23 -5.93 -16.91
C VAL A 98 -1.08 -5.79 -17.67
N ILE A 99 -2.18 -5.68 -16.93
CA ILE A 99 -3.47 -5.26 -17.47
C ILE A 99 -3.53 -3.74 -17.32
N VAL A 100 -3.90 -3.07 -18.41
CA VAL A 100 -4.21 -1.63 -18.43
C VAL A 100 -5.61 -1.46 -18.99
N GLU A 101 -6.51 -0.99 -18.18
CA GLU A 101 -7.91 -0.71 -18.55
C GLU A 101 -8.04 0.78 -18.81
N ILE A 102 -8.47 1.16 -20.00
CA ILE A 102 -8.68 2.55 -20.40
C ILE A 102 -10.15 2.89 -20.25
N LYS A 103 -10.47 3.81 -19.33
CA LYS A 103 -11.82 4.30 -19.14
C LYS A 103 -12.15 5.42 -20.11
N ASP A 104 -11.29 6.43 -20.17
CA ASP A 104 -11.46 7.59 -21.02
C ASP A 104 -10.09 8.16 -21.46
N ASP A 105 -10.08 9.39 -21.97
CA ASP A 105 -8.84 10.04 -22.42
C ASP A 105 -7.82 10.28 -21.29
N LYS A 106 -8.22 10.27 -20.02
CA LYS A 106 -7.34 10.58 -18.86
C LYS A 106 -7.25 9.46 -17.84
N ILE A 107 -8.34 8.74 -17.62
CA ILE A 107 -8.45 7.74 -16.55
C ILE A 107 -8.09 6.36 -17.11
N TYR A 108 -7.25 5.67 -16.38
CA TYR A 108 -6.86 4.30 -16.65
C TYR A 108 -6.58 3.59 -15.32
N HIS A 109 -6.82 2.29 -15.28
CA HIS A 109 -6.48 1.43 -14.15
C HIS A 109 -5.43 0.43 -14.61
N PHE A 110 -4.56 0.04 -13.71
CA PHE A 110 -3.53 -0.95 -14.02
C PHE A 110 -3.41 -1.96 -12.88
N ARG A 111 -3.06 -3.18 -13.25
CA ARG A 111 -2.74 -4.22 -12.28
C ARG A 111 -1.76 -5.23 -12.87
N GLN A 112 -0.97 -5.81 -11.99
CA GLN A 112 0.04 -6.79 -12.36
C GLN A 112 -0.58 -8.17 -12.36
N ILE A 113 -0.17 -8.98 -13.32
CA ILE A 113 -0.45 -10.42 -13.38
C ILE A 113 0.87 -11.14 -13.13
N GLN A 114 0.86 -12.08 -12.19
CA GLN A 114 1.96 -13.00 -11.92
C GLN A 114 1.44 -14.42 -12.13
N ALA A 115 2.08 -15.16 -13.04
CA ALA A 115 1.72 -16.54 -13.35
C ALA A 115 2.67 -17.53 -12.65
N ASP A 116 2.14 -18.69 -12.28
CA ASP A 116 2.93 -19.82 -11.82
C ASP A 116 3.63 -20.56 -13.01
N ALA A 117 4.49 -21.51 -12.69
CA ALA A 117 5.20 -22.30 -13.72
C ALA A 117 4.28 -23.12 -14.64
N LYS A 118 3.00 -23.29 -14.28
CA LYS A 118 1.99 -24.00 -15.06
C LYS A 118 1.15 -23.04 -15.91
N GLY A 119 1.41 -21.74 -15.84
CA GLY A 119 0.67 -20.71 -16.54
C GLY A 119 -0.64 -20.30 -15.89
N SER A 120 -0.88 -20.67 -14.63
CA SER A 120 -2.04 -20.20 -13.89
C SER A 120 -1.74 -18.85 -13.25
N PHE A 121 -2.73 -17.97 -13.20
CA PHE A 121 -2.64 -16.64 -12.59
C PHE A 121 -3.97 -16.24 -11.96
N PHE A 122 -3.95 -15.13 -11.21
CA PHE A 122 -5.14 -14.57 -10.60
C PHE A 122 -5.40 -13.16 -11.14
N ASP A 123 -6.67 -12.82 -11.29
CA ASP A 123 -7.14 -11.45 -11.52
C ASP A 123 -8.44 -11.20 -10.74
N LEU A 124 -8.43 -10.24 -9.83
CA LEU A 124 -9.61 -9.76 -9.07
C LEU A 124 -10.49 -10.90 -8.49
N GLY A 125 -9.88 -11.85 -7.81
CA GLY A 125 -10.61 -12.95 -7.16
C GLY A 125 -10.98 -14.11 -8.09
N VAL A 126 -10.49 -14.11 -9.33
CA VAL A 126 -10.64 -15.24 -10.27
C VAL A 126 -9.28 -15.88 -10.53
N LYS A 127 -9.21 -17.18 -10.39
CA LYS A 127 -8.06 -17.99 -10.81
C LYS A 127 -8.24 -18.46 -12.22
N TYR A 128 -7.31 -18.11 -13.09
CA TYR A 128 -7.22 -18.58 -14.48
C TYR A 128 -6.19 -19.69 -14.60
N THR A 129 -6.51 -20.71 -15.36
CA THR A 129 -5.63 -21.84 -15.67
C THR A 129 -5.63 -22.10 -17.17
N PRO A 130 -4.70 -22.87 -17.73
CA PRO A 130 -4.72 -23.23 -19.15
C PRO A 130 -6.00 -23.94 -19.62
N THR A 131 -6.78 -24.50 -18.71
CA THR A 131 -7.99 -25.28 -19.02
C THR A 131 -9.30 -24.64 -18.61
N GLY A 132 -9.28 -23.46 -17.96
CA GLY A 132 -10.48 -22.77 -17.51
C GLY A 132 -10.23 -21.77 -16.38
N PHE A 133 -11.29 -21.34 -15.74
CA PHE A 133 -11.21 -20.41 -14.63
C PHE A 133 -12.17 -20.82 -13.48
N SER A 134 -11.91 -20.30 -12.28
CA SER A 134 -12.73 -20.52 -11.09
C SER A 134 -12.61 -19.34 -10.13
N ASP A 135 -13.64 -19.11 -9.34
CA ASP A 135 -13.57 -18.15 -8.24
C ASP A 135 -12.49 -18.56 -7.24
N SER A 136 -11.82 -17.57 -6.70
CA SER A 136 -10.75 -17.76 -5.72
C SER A 136 -10.68 -16.58 -4.77
N ARG A 137 -10.91 -16.84 -3.48
CA ARG A 137 -10.76 -15.81 -2.45
C ARG A 137 -9.29 -15.45 -2.27
N PRO A 138 -8.90 -14.16 -2.32
CA PRO A 138 -7.56 -13.74 -1.93
C PRO A 138 -7.24 -14.14 -0.47
N GLU A 139 -5.98 -14.48 -0.23
CA GLU A 139 -5.50 -14.78 1.12
C GLU A 139 -5.45 -13.54 2.00
N ALA A 140 -5.15 -12.38 1.39
CA ALA A 140 -5.23 -11.09 2.06
C ALA A 140 -5.54 -9.95 1.08
N PHE A 141 -6.14 -8.88 1.61
CA PHE A 141 -6.25 -7.58 0.98
C PHE A 141 -5.56 -6.56 1.89
N VAL A 142 -4.38 -6.09 1.48
CA VAL A 142 -3.60 -5.08 2.19
C VAL A 142 -4.05 -3.72 1.71
N LEU A 143 -4.71 -2.96 2.57
CA LEU A 143 -5.20 -1.63 2.23
C LEU A 143 -4.06 -0.61 2.22
N GLY A 144 -4.19 0.39 1.37
CA GLY A 144 -3.38 1.62 1.46
C GLY A 144 -3.57 2.28 2.82
N ASP A 145 -2.55 3.01 3.28
CA ASP A 145 -2.54 3.65 4.61
C ASP A 145 -3.87 4.33 4.91
N TRP A 146 -4.53 3.90 6.01
CA TRP A 146 -5.96 4.15 6.22
C TRP A 146 -6.25 5.56 6.76
N HIS A 147 -5.56 5.96 7.82
CA HIS A 147 -5.71 7.26 8.48
C HIS A 147 -7.17 7.60 8.83
N ALA A 148 -7.75 6.86 9.77
CA ALA A 148 -9.14 7.06 10.19
C ALA A 148 -9.44 8.52 10.55
N GLY A 149 -10.45 9.11 9.89
CA GLY A 149 -10.78 10.54 9.97
C GLY A 149 -10.18 11.39 8.84
N SER A 150 -9.10 10.91 8.19
CA SER A 150 -8.53 11.50 6.97
C SER A 150 -8.70 10.59 5.75
N THR A 151 -9.36 9.45 5.89
CA THR A 151 -9.69 8.52 4.80
C THR A 151 -10.60 9.20 3.78
N ASP A 152 -10.25 9.13 2.50
CA ASP A 152 -11.09 9.63 1.41
C ASP A 152 -12.33 8.73 1.25
N PRO A 153 -13.55 9.27 1.34
CA PRO A 153 -14.78 8.48 1.18
C PRO A 153 -14.87 7.72 -0.14
N LYS A 154 -14.30 8.27 -1.22
CA LYS A 154 -14.27 7.61 -2.53
C LYS A 154 -13.31 6.41 -2.53
N ALA A 155 -12.11 6.57 -1.96
CA ALA A 155 -11.18 5.46 -1.80
C ALA A 155 -11.75 4.37 -0.88
N ARG A 156 -12.37 4.78 0.24
CA ARG A 156 -13.04 3.87 1.15
C ARG A 156 -14.09 3.00 0.42
N GLN A 157 -14.96 3.64 -0.38
CA GLN A 157 -15.98 2.90 -1.13
C GLN A 157 -15.34 1.93 -2.12
N ALA A 158 -14.34 2.38 -2.88
CA ALA A 158 -13.63 1.52 -3.83
C ALA A 158 -13.05 0.26 -3.16
N TRP A 159 -12.45 0.40 -1.97
CA TRP A 159 -11.91 -0.76 -1.24
C TRP A 159 -12.99 -1.68 -0.70
N PHE A 160 -14.15 -1.14 -0.34
CA PHE A 160 -15.30 -1.95 0.07
C PHE A 160 -15.84 -2.75 -1.11
N ASP A 161 -15.99 -2.12 -2.28
CA ASP A 161 -16.43 -2.80 -3.51
C ASP A 161 -15.45 -3.92 -3.92
N VAL A 162 -14.14 -3.66 -3.86
CA VAL A 162 -13.11 -4.70 -4.09
C VAL A 162 -13.23 -5.84 -3.08
N ALA A 163 -13.43 -5.53 -1.80
CA ALA A 163 -13.56 -6.55 -0.77
C ALA A 163 -14.85 -7.36 -0.92
N GLU A 164 -15.96 -6.74 -1.28
CA GLU A 164 -17.22 -7.44 -1.58
C GLU A 164 -17.09 -8.35 -2.80
N LEU A 165 -16.47 -7.86 -3.88
CA LEU A 165 -16.26 -8.66 -5.09
C LEU A 165 -15.35 -9.87 -4.83
N THR A 166 -14.23 -9.65 -4.12
CA THR A 166 -13.18 -10.67 -3.99
C THR A 166 -13.29 -11.53 -2.72
N SER A 167 -14.06 -11.08 -1.73
CA SER A 167 -14.27 -11.74 -0.43
C SER A 167 -12.95 -12.22 0.21
N PRO A 168 -11.98 -11.35 0.49
CA PRO A 168 -10.66 -11.73 1.00
C PRO A 168 -10.79 -12.41 2.37
N LYS A 169 -9.92 -13.39 2.65
CA LYS A 169 -9.92 -14.09 3.95
C LYS A 169 -9.51 -13.17 5.08
N ARG A 170 -8.64 -12.19 4.81
CA ARG A 170 -8.23 -11.16 5.77
C ARG A 170 -8.01 -9.81 5.11
N ILE A 171 -8.25 -8.76 5.89
CA ILE A 171 -7.91 -7.38 5.50
C ILE A 171 -6.82 -6.88 6.43
N ILE A 172 -5.74 -6.33 5.87
CA ILE A 172 -4.58 -5.84 6.62
C ILE A 172 -4.54 -4.33 6.50
N LEU A 173 -4.45 -3.64 7.64
CA LEU A 173 -4.44 -2.19 7.76
C LEU A 173 -3.08 -1.68 8.20
N HIS A 174 -2.55 -0.72 7.45
CA HIS A 174 -1.42 0.12 7.81
C HIS A 174 -1.92 1.51 8.17
N ASP A 175 -1.23 2.20 9.10
CA ASP A 175 -1.61 3.54 9.59
C ASP A 175 -3.11 3.65 9.86
N ALA A 176 -3.65 2.71 10.68
CA ALA A 176 -5.08 2.65 10.95
C ALA A 176 -5.56 3.92 11.69
N PHE A 177 -4.78 4.39 12.66
CA PHE A 177 -5.00 5.62 13.40
C PHE A 177 -4.28 6.80 12.74
N ASP A 178 -4.93 7.98 12.66
CA ASP A 178 -4.28 9.18 12.13
C ASP A 178 -3.55 9.98 13.23
N GLY A 179 -4.14 10.11 14.41
CA GLY A 179 -3.56 10.82 15.54
C GLY A 179 -3.50 12.34 15.35
N MET A 180 -4.36 12.90 14.52
CA MET A 180 -4.39 14.32 14.18
C MET A 180 -4.51 15.23 15.43
N SER A 181 -5.35 14.86 16.39
CA SER A 181 -5.59 15.66 17.61
C SER A 181 -4.35 15.77 18.49
N ILE A 182 -3.46 14.79 18.45
CA ILE A 182 -2.29 14.64 19.30
C ILE A 182 -0.96 14.68 18.54
N ASN A 183 -0.98 15.05 17.26
CA ASN A 183 0.19 15.06 16.38
C ASN A 183 1.31 15.94 16.95
N HIS A 184 2.44 15.33 17.27
CA HIS A 184 3.59 16.03 17.86
C HIS A 184 4.33 16.91 16.85
N HIS A 185 4.28 16.62 15.56
CA HIS A 185 4.89 17.45 14.52
C HIS A 185 4.25 18.84 14.41
N GLU A 186 3.01 18.98 14.86
CA GLU A 186 2.21 20.21 14.71
C GLU A 186 2.07 21.01 16.00
N GLN A 187 2.77 20.63 17.07
CA GLN A 187 2.67 21.30 18.38
C GLN A 187 2.92 22.81 18.33
N HIS A 188 3.81 23.23 17.44
CA HIS A 188 4.20 24.64 17.31
C HIS A 188 3.31 25.44 16.35
N TYR A 189 2.42 24.78 15.60
CA TYR A 189 1.54 25.44 14.62
C TYR A 189 0.25 25.93 15.29
N LYS A 190 0.35 27.02 16.08
CA LYS A 190 -0.75 27.53 16.89
C LYS A 190 -2.01 27.89 16.08
N LEU A 191 -1.85 28.48 14.89
CA LEU A 191 -2.98 28.82 14.01
C LEU A 191 -3.66 27.56 13.44
N LEU A 192 -2.90 26.54 13.11
CA LEU A 192 -3.46 25.24 12.67
C LEU A 192 -4.28 24.61 13.80
N LYS A 193 -3.74 24.63 15.03
CA LYS A 193 -4.47 24.14 16.21
C LYS A 193 -5.76 24.92 16.46
N ALA A 194 -5.73 26.25 16.33
CA ALA A 194 -6.93 27.08 16.46
C ALA A 194 -8.01 26.69 15.44
N LYS A 195 -7.63 26.54 14.17
CA LYS A 195 -8.53 26.08 13.09
C LYS A 195 -9.11 24.69 13.39
N ARG A 196 -8.28 23.76 13.87
CA ARG A 196 -8.75 22.43 14.26
C ARG A 196 -9.70 22.45 15.44
N ALA A 197 -9.44 23.34 16.41
CA ALA A 197 -10.36 23.55 17.54
C ALA A 197 -11.75 24.02 17.06
N GLU A 198 -11.79 25.01 16.17
CA GLU A 198 -13.03 25.50 15.55
C GLU A 198 -13.79 24.38 14.80
N ASN A 199 -13.07 23.44 14.18
CA ASN A 199 -13.63 22.31 13.45
C ASN A 199 -13.92 21.09 14.35
N GLY A 200 -13.70 21.14 15.65
CA GLY A 200 -13.88 20.00 16.57
C GLY A 200 -12.88 18.87 16.40
N GLN A 201 -11.74 19.11 15.74
CA GLN A 201 -10.73 18.11 15.38
C GLN A 201 -9.64 17.90 16.44
N LEU A 202 -9.81 18.41 17.67
CA LEU A 202 -8.85 18.23 18.76
C LEU A 202 -9.24 17.12 19.75
N SER A 203 -10.31 16.39 19.50
CA SER A 203 -10.80 15.35 20.40
C SER A 203 -10.22 13.99 20.03
N LEU A 204 -9.29 13.49 20.84
CA LEU A 204 -8.78 12.12 20.75
C LEU A 204 -9.92 11.08 20.89
N ALA A 205 -10.91 11.35 21.75
CA ALA A 205 -12.04 10.45 21.92
C ALA A 205 -12.87 10.30 20.64
N GLU A 206 -13.06 11.37 19.88
CA GLU A 206 -13.78 11.30 18.60
C GLU A 206 -12.95 10.60 17.53
N GLU A 207 -11.65 10.84 17.44
CA GLU A 207 -10.77 10.07 16.53
C GLU A 207 -10.82 8.56 16.80
N LEU A 208 -10.76 8.15 18.06
CA LEU A 208 -10.86 6.74 18.44
C LEU A 208 -12.22 6.14 18.09
N LYS A 209 -13.33 6.89 18.23
CA LYS A 209 -14.66 6.44 17.80
C LYS A 209 -14.76 6.25 16.29
N ILE A 210 -14.14 7.17 15.52
CA ILE A 210 -14.10 7.05 14.04
C ILE A 210 -13.35 5.77 13.65
N LEU A 211 -12.17 5.54 14.23
CA LEU A 211 -11.41 4.32 13.98
C LEU A 211 -12.19 3.07 14.36
N ALA A 212 -12.82 3.04 15.54
CA ALA A 212 -13.63 1.89 15.97
C ALA A 212 -14.77 1.60 15.00
N LYS A 213 -15.48 2.64 14.52
CA LYS A 213 -16.55 2.51 13.52
C LYS A 213 -16.03 1.99 12.18
N ASP A 214 -14.87 2.46 11.72
CA ASP A 214 -14.25 1.97 10.49
C ASP A 214 -13.87 0.49 10.63
N LEU A 215 -13.27 0.10 11.75
CA LEU A 215 -12.91 -1.29 12.02
C LEU A 215 -14.14 -2.21 12.10
N GLU A 216 -15.26 -1.75 12.70
CA GLU A 216 -16.52 -2.50 12.67
C GLU A 216 -17.00 -2.73 11.23
N SER A 217 -16.95 -1.69 10.38
CA SER A 217 -17.38 -1.78 8.98
C SER A 217 -16.48 -2.72 8.17
N ILE A 218 -15.16 -2.61 8.34
CA ILE A 218 -14.16 -3.45 7.66
C ILE A 218 -14.28 -4.92 8.13
N SER A 219 -14.52 -5.15 9.43
CA SER A 219 -14.67 -6.51 9.97
C SER A 219 -15.88 -7.27 9.43
N ALA A 220 -16.85 -6.57 8.87
CA ALA A 220 -18.00 -7.18 8.21
C ALA A 220 -17.66 -7.78 6.84
N LEU A 221 -16.57 -7.33 6.20
CA LEU A 221 -16.16 -7.71 4.85
C LEU A 221 -15.20 -8.91 4.80
N THR A 222 -14.72 -9.40 5.95
CA THR A 222 -13.65 -10.40 5.99
C THR A 222 -13.77 -11.32 7.21
N ASP A 223 -13.00 -12.41 7.21
CA ASP A 223 -12.94 -13.31 8.35
C ASP A 223 -12.01 -12.76 9.45
N GLU A 224 -10.94 -12.03 9.10
CA GLU A 224 -9.96 -11.47 10.04
C GLU A 224 -9.53 -10.06 9.59
N VAL A 225 -9.38 -9.13 10.54
CA VAL A 225 -8.75 -7.82 10.34
C VAL A 225 -7.44 -7.80 11.09
N VAL A 226 -6.35 -7.44 10.42
CA VAL A 226 -5.02 -7.34 11.03
C VAL A 226 -4.57 -5.89 11.04
N ILE A 227 -4.25 -5.36 12.21
CA ILE A 227 -3.74 -4.00 12.38
C ILE A 227 -2.24 -4.08 12.58
N VAL A 228 -1.50 -3.51 11.64
CA VAL A 228 -0.04 -3.45 11.67
C VAL A 228 0.39 -2.20 12.41
N LYS A 229 1.21 -2.35 13.44
CA LYS A 229 1.72 -1.21 14.21
C LYS A 229 2.52 -0.26 13.33
N SER A 230 2.14 1.01 13.33
CA SER A 230 2.71 2.07 12.49
C SER A 230 3.27 3.24 13.30
N ASN A 231 3.92 4.18 12.61
CA ASN A 231 4.39 5.42 13.25
C ASN A 231 3.25 6.32 13.72
N HIS A 232 2.10 6.35 13.05
CA HIS A 232 0.93 7.09 13.49
C HIS A 232 0.28 6.45 14.72
N ASP A 233 0.21 5.14 14.77
CA ASP A 233 -0.30 4.41 15.96
C ASP A 233 0.57 4.69 17.19
N GLN A 234 1.88 4.94 17.01
CA GLN A 234 2.80 5.31 18.08
C GLN A 234 2.62 6.76 18.58
N PHE A 235 1.87 7.62 17.88
CA PHE A 235 1.62 8.99 18.34
C PHE A 235 0.93 9.03 19.70
N LEU A 236 0.02 8.09 19.95
CA LEU A 236 -0.67 7.99 21.24
C LEU A 236 0.29 7.62 22.37
N GLU A 237 1.15 6.61 22.17
CA GLU A 237 2.16 6.23 23.17
C GLU A 237 3.09 7.40 23.49
N ARG A 238 3.58 8.07 22.45
CA ARG A 238 4.46 9.22 22.59
C ARG A 238 3.76 10.39 23.30
N TYR A 239 2.49 10.65 22.98
CA TYR A 239 1.68 11.68 23.63
C TYR A 239 1.57 11.45 25.14
N LEU A 240 1.39 10.19 25.55
CA LEU A 240 1.30 9.80 26.96
C LEU A 240 2.66 9.86 27.66
N GLN A 241 3.72 9.29 27.06
CA GLN A 241 5.06 9.27 27.62
C GLN A 241 5.66 10.67 27.81
N GLU A 242 5.43 11.57 26.88
CA GLU A 242 5.87 12.97 26.97
C GLU A 242 4.95 13.84 27.87
N ALA A 243 3.92 13.25 28.48
CA ALA A 243 2.92 13.92 29.32
C ALA A 243 2.30 15.17 28.67
N ARG A 244 2.16 15.18 27.34
CA ARG A 244 1.62 16.34 26.59
C ARG A 244 0.17 16.64 26.95
N TYR A 245 -0.54 15.65 27.45
CA TYR A 245 -1.90 15.80 27.95
C TYR A 245 -2.05 16.77 29.13
N VAL A 246 -0.99 17.06 29.85
CA VAL A 246 -1.03 18.04 30.98
C VAL A 246 -1.42 19.40 30.48
N GLN A 247 -1.08 19.78 29.26
CA GLN A 247 -1.42 21.03 28.61
C GLN A 247 -2.57 20.93 27.61
N ASP A 248 -3.28 19.82 27.62
CA ASP A 248 -4.37 19.52 26.67
C ASP A 248 -5.67 19.21 27.44
N PRO A 249 -6.45 20.25 27.84
CA PRO A 249 -7.66 20.05 28.62
C PRO A 249 -8.73 19.21 27.93
N HIS A 250 -8.76 19.15 26.57
CA HIS A 250 -9.74 18.36 25.83
C HIS A 250 -9.53 16.86 26.05
N ASN A 251 -8.28 16.41 26.12
CA ASN A 251 -7.94 14.99 26.13
C ASN A 251 -7.42 14.51 27.49
N HIS A 252 -7.27 15.40 28.47
CA HIS A 252 -6.61 15.15 29.75
C HIS A 252 -7.16 13.92 30.48
N ARG A 253 -8.50 13.82 30.64
CA ARG A 253 -9.14 12.72 31.36
C ARG A 253 -8.94 11.38 30.69
N LEU A 254 -9.08 11.35 29.37
CA LEU A 254 -8.87 10.11 28.58
C LEU A 254 -7.40 9.70 28.64
N ALA A 255 -6.48 10.66 28.47
CA ALA A 255 -5.05 10.40 28.52
C ALA A 255 -4.60 9.84 29.88
N LEU A 256 -5.12 10.36 31.01
CA LEU A 256 -4.83 9.78 32.34
C LEU A 256 -5.28 8.33 32.44
N LYS A 257 -6.46 8.00 31.92
CA LYS A 257 -6.95 6.61 31.87
C LYS A 257 -5.99 5.73 31.06
N LEU A 258 -5.62 6.17 29.86
CA LEU A 258 -4.73 5.41 28.98
C LEU A 258 -3.29 5.32 29.50
N ALA A 259 -2.83 6.33 30.25
CA ALA A 259 -1.51 6.27 30.91
C ALA A 259 -1.44 5.13 31.96
N ILE A 260 -2.56 4.87 32.64
CA ILE A 260 -2.63 3.71 33.58
C ILE A 260 -2.52 2.38 32.78
N GLU A 261 -3.20 2.26 31.63
CA GLU A 261 -3.08 1.07 30.77
C GLU A 261 -1.63 0.83 30.33
N VAL A 262 -0.89 1.92 30.00
CA VAL A 262 0.55 1.82 29.64
C VAL A 262 1.38 1.36 30.85
N LEU A 263 1.11 1.84 32.07
CA LEU A 263 1.79 1.38 33.28
C LEU A 263 1.50 -0.10 33.58
N ASP A 264 0.34 -0.59 33.18
CA ASP A 264 -0.04 -2.01 33.26
C ASP A 264 0.55 -2.87 32.12
N GLY A 265 1.41 -2.29 31.27
CA GLY A 265 2.08 -2.97 30.15
C GLY A 265 1.19 -3.22 28.95
N LYS A 266 0.08 -2.49 28.80
CA LYS A 266 -0.85 -2.63 27.67
C LYS A 266 -0.58 -1.58 26.59
N ASP A 267 -0.91 -1.92 25.35
CA ASP A 267 -0.94 -0.97 24.24
C ASP A 267 -2.14 -0.02 24.40
N PRO A 268 -1.93 1.30 24.51
CA PRO A 268 -3.01 2.24 24.78
C PRO A 268 -4.02 2.38 23.64
N LEU A 269 -3.58 2.27 22.36
CA LEU A 269 -4.48 2.33 21.21
C LEU A 269 -5.37 1.10 21.15
N LYS A 270 -4.78 -0.09 21.29
CA LYS A 270 -5.51 -1.35 21.36
C LYS A 270 -6.52 -1.34 22.52
N SER A 271 -6.12 -0.90 23.72
CA SER A 271 -7.01 -0.83 24.90
C SER A 271 -8.20 0.10 24.62
N ALA A 272 -7.93 1.32 24.14
CA ALA A 272 -8.96 2.31 23.84
C ALA A 272 -9.96 1.83 22.78
N ILE A 273 -9.47 1.23 21.71
CA ILE A 273 -10.32 0.74 20.62
C ILE A 273 -11.12 -0.49 21.05
N THR A 274 -10.51 -1.42 21.76
CA THR A 274 -11.21 -2.65 22.22
C THR A 274 -12.42 -2.32 23.10
N GLU A 275 -12.37 -1.25 23.90
CA GLU A 275 -13.51 -0.81 24.72
C GLU A 275 -14.66 -0.21 23.87
N LEU A 276 -14.36 0.33 22.69
CA LEU A 276 -15.33 0.98 21.80
C LEU A 276 -15.98 0.00 20.83
N LEU A 277 -15.28 -1.10 20.52
CA LEU A 277 -15.74 -2.08 19.53
C LEU A 277 -16.88 -2.94 20.05
N LYS A 278 -17.79 -3.30 19.15
CA LYS A 278 -18.74 -4.38 19.39
C LYS A 278 -18.00 -5.72 19.58
N PRO A 279 -18.49 -6.61 20.45
CA PRO A 279 -17.83 -7.89 20.72
C PRO A 279 -17.55 -8.74 19.48
N GLU A 280 -18.46 -8.70 18.49
CA GLU A 280 -18.32 -9.47 17.24
C GLU A 280 -17.16 -8.96 16.37
N ALA A 281 -17.01 -7.65 16.24
CA ALA A 281 -15.91 -7.03 15.53
C ALA A 281 -14.58 -7.27 16.27
N SER A 282 -14.56 -7.06 17.59
CA SER A 282 -13.38 -7.24 18.43
C SER A 282 -12.76 -8.64 18.31
N LYS A 283 -13.57 -9.68 18.16
CA LYS A 283 -13.12 -11.08 17.99
C LYS A 283 -12.38 -11.32 16.67
N LYS A 284 -12.65 -10.52 15.65
CA LYS A 284 -12.03 -10.63 14.32
C LYS A 284 -10.75 -9.81 14.20
N ILE A 285 -10.45 -8.93 15.15
CA ILE A 285 -9.33 -7.98 15.02
C ILE A 285 -8.09 -8.52 15.73
N ARG A 286 -7.03 -8.68 14.96
CA ARG A 286 -5.70 -9.02 15.43
C ARG A 286 -4.82 -7.77 15.42
N TRP A 287 -4.20 -7.48 16.56
CA TRP A 287 -3.25 -6.39 16.70
C TRP A 287 -1.83 -6.94 16.68
N LEU A 288 -0.99 -6.37 15.82
CA LEU A 288 0.43 -6.67 15.79
C LEU A 288 1.21 -5.62 16.58
N SER A 289 2.26 -6.04 17.26
CA SER A 289 3.27 -5.17 17.82
C SER A 289 4.30 -4.78 16.75
N ILE A 290 5.20 -3.86 17.08
CA ILE A 290 6.20 -3.35 16.11
C ILE A 290 7.20 -4.43 15.68
N ASP A 291 7.44 -5.42 16.53
CA ASP A 291 8.40 -6.50 16.30
C ASP A 291 7.74 -7.83 15.89
N ASP A 292 6.41 -7.83 15.69
CA ASP A 292 5.70 -9.04 15.28
C ASP A 292 5.98 -9.37 13.81
N ASP A 293 6.33 -10.62 13.58
CA ASP A 293 6.42 -11.20 12.24
C ASP A 293 5.04 -11.72 11.81
N TYR A 294 4.55 -11.25 10.67
CA TYR A 294 3.26 -11.66 10.14
C TYR A 294 3.35 -11.87 8.62
N ALA A 295 3.42 -13.13 8.23
CA ALA A 295 3.50 -13.50 6.83
C ALA A 295 2.19 -14.11 6.30
N VAL A 296 1.83 -13.78 5.07
CA VAL A 296 0.75 -14.37 4.29
C VAL A 296 1.36 -14.94 3.02
N GLU A 297 1.26 -16.26 2.79
CA GLU A 297 1.86 -16.92 1.63
C GLU A 297 3.36 -16.57 1.46
N GLU A 298 4.13 -16.62 2.56
CA GLU A 298 5.56 -16.27 2.63
C GLU A 298 5.87 -14.78 2.30
N ILE A 299 4.86 -13.92 2.32
CA ILE A 299 5.00 -12.48 2.11
C ILE A 299 4.84 -11.78 3.45
N GLN A 300 5.89 -11.06 3.89
CA GLN A 300 5.84 -10.25 5.10
C GLN A 300 4.86 -9.10 4.95
N CYS A 301 3.83 -9.09 5.80
CA CYS A 301 2.80 -8.05 5.85
C CYS A 301 2.74 -7.33 7.20
N GLY A 302 3.54 -7.74 8.20
CA GLY A 302 3.56 -7.15 9.52
C GLY A 302 4.47 -5.92 9.66
N ALA A 303 5.23 -5.56 8.62
CA ALA A 303 6.11 -4.40 8.62
C ALA A 303 5.45 -3.22 7.90
N HIS A 304 5.19 -2.13 8.64
CA HIS A 304 4.56 -0.93 8.04
C HIS A 304 5.43 -0.24 6.99
N GLY A 305 6.75 -0.25 7.15
CA GLY A 305 7.68 0.36 6.19
C GLY A 305 8.39 1.63 6.70
N HIS A 306 8.00 2.18 7.85
CA HIS A 306 8.67 3.37 8.43
C HIS A 306 10.02 3.05 9.07
N LEU A 307 10.25 1.79 9.47
CA LEU A 307 11.50 1.30 10.04
C LEU A 307 12.22 0.37 9.06
N GLY A 308 13.51 0.58 8.92
CA GLY A 308 14.46 -0.34 8.31
C GLY A 308 15.28 -1.10 9.34
N ALA A 309 16.32 -1.79 8.90
CA ALA A 309 17.20 -2.56 9.77
C ALA A 309 17.76 -1.70 10.93
N ASN A 310 17.76 -2.27 12.14
CA ASN A 310 18.26 -1.63 13.37
C ASN A 310 17.55 -0.30 13.71
N GLY A 311 16.29 -0.14 13.34
CA GLY A 311 15.51 1.09 13.59
C GLY A 311 15.89 2.27 12.71
N ALA A 312 16.66 2.07 11.65
CA ALA A 312 16.93 3.13 10.67
C ALA A 312 15.64 3.53 9.94
N ARG A 313 15.68 4.68 9.26
CA ARG A 313 14.55 5.09 8.41
C ARG A 313 14.26 4.03 7.34
N GLY A 314 13.01 3.61 7.26
CA GLY A 314 12.56 2.62 6.29
C GLY A 314 12.55 3.14 4.85
N SER A 315 12.61 2.20 3.92
CA SER A 315 12.46 2.41 2.49
C SER A 315 12.08 1.08 1.85
N LEU A 316 11.53 1.09 0.65
CA LEU A 316 11.21 -0.16 -0.06
C LEU A 316 12.46 -1.03 -0.29
N GLN A 317 13.62 -0.39 -0.52
CA GLN A 317 14.89 -1.11 -0.63
C GLN A 317 15.29 -1.79 0.69
N SER A 318 15.04 -1.15 1.85
CA SER A 318 15.31 -1.79 3.14
C SER A 318 14.33 -2.93 3.44
N MET A 319 13.08 -2.81 3.01
CA MET A 319 12.10 -3.91 3.12
C MET A 319 12.51 -5.11 2.28
N GLU A 320 12.94 -4.87 1.05
CA GLU A 320 13.44 -5.94 0.17
C GLU A 320 14.70 -6.61 0.74
N ALA A 321 15.64 -5.83 1.26
CA ALA A 321 16.86 -6.37 1.86
C ALA A 321 16.61 -7.16 3.15
N SER A 322 15.60 -6.77 3.96
CA SER A 322 15.28 -7.42 5.22
C SER A 322 14.41 -8.66 5.07
N TYR A 323 13.43 -8.64 4.16
CA TYR A 323 12.39 -9.65 4.08
C TYR A 323 12.34 -10.38 2.73
N GLY A 324 12.99 -9.88 1.68
CA GLY A 324 12.85 -10.40 0.32
C GLY A 324 11.46 -10.13 -0.24
N ASN A 325 10.44 -10.86 0.25
CA ASN A 325 9.04 -10.68 -0.13
C ASN A 325 8.27 -9.92 0.94
N SER A 326 7.70 -8.78 0.59
CA SER A 326 6.89 -7.98 1.53
C SER A 326 5.81 -7.15 0.82
N VAL A 327 4.77 -6.79 1.58
CA VAL A 327 3.83 -5.72 1.24
C VAL A 327 3.79 -4.77 2.42
N SER A 328 4.15 -3.52 2.20
CA SER A 328 4.21 -2.47 3.24
C SER A 328 3.47 -1.20 2.82
N GLY A 329 3.27 -0.27 3.73
CA GLY A 329 2.68 1.06 3.52
C GLY A 329 3.69 2.20 3.67
N HIS A 330 3.31 3.23 4.43
CA HIS A 330 4.09 4.38 4.88
C HIS A 330 4.38 5.46 3.83
N SER A 331 4.75 5.08 2.61
CA SER A 331 5.15 6.08 1.60
C SER A 331 3.98 6.74 0.88
N HIS A 332 2.78 6.19 1.02
CA HIS A 332 1.57 6.57 0.27
C HIS A 332 1.71 6.48 -1.26
N THR A 333 2.83 5.91 -1.72
CA THR A 333 3.17 5.77 -3.13
C THR A 333 3.24 4.29 -3.49
N PRO A 334 2.40 3.79 -4.41
CA PRO A 334 2.52 2.41 -4.84
C PRO A 334 3.83 2.20 -5.58
N GLU A 335 4.55 1.17 -5.18
CA GLU A 335 5.84 0.83 -5.78
C GLU A 335 6.06 -0.70 -5.75
N ILE A 336 6.73 -1.21 -6.78
CA ILE A 336 7.18 -2.60 -6.85
C ILE A 336 8.68 -2.60 -7.10
N MET A 337 9.42 -3.27 -6.24
CA MET A 337 10.85 -3.51 -6.40
C MET A 337 11.16 -4.97 -6.05
N ARG A 338 11.28 -5.81 -7.09
CA ARG A 338 11.44 -7.26 -6.91
C ARG A 338 10.36 -7.86 -6.00
N GLY A 339 10.76 -8.51 -4.91
CA GLY A 339 9.87 -9.07 -3.91
C GLY A 339 9.22 -8.05 -2.97
N ALA A 340 9.72 -6.82 -2.86
CA ALA A 340 9.14 -5.79 -2.00
C ALA A 340 8.11 -4.94 -2.76
N TRP A 341 6.90 -4.87 -2.22
CA TRP A 341 5.79 -4.09 -2.74
C TRP A 341 5.34 -3.07 -1.70
N CYS A 342 4.95 -1.89 -2.14
CA CYS A 342 4.36 -0.87 -1.30
C CYS A 342 2.98 -0.52 -1.83
N VAL A 343 2.01 -0.44 -0.93
CA VAL A 343 0.69 0.08 -1.23
C VAL A 343 0.72 1.62 -1.25
N GLY A 344 -0.35 2.23 -1.76
CA GLY A 344 -0.54 3.67 -1.68
C GLY A 344 -1.18 4.11 -0.36
N THR A 345 -2.16 4.99 -0.45
CA THR A 345 -2.94 5.46 0.70
C THR A 345 -4.44 5.32 0.43
N SER A 346 -5.22 5.28 1.50
CA SER A 346 -6.67 5.46 1.48
C SER A 346 -7.09 6.87 1.92
N SER A 347 -6.12 7.68 2.42
CA SER A 347 -6.38 9.06 2.85
C SER A 347 -6.55 10.00 1.67
N TYR A 348 -7.05 11.20 1.93
CA TYR A 348 -7.03 12.26 0.92
C TYR A 348 -5.62 12.41 0.33
N LEU A 349 -5.53 12.50 -1.00
CA LEU A 349 -4.26 12.63 -1.72
C LEU A 349 -3.57 13.99 -1.48
N LYS A 350 -4.27 14.94 -0.86
CA LYS A 350 -3.72 16.22 -0.45
C LYS A 350 -4.08 16.51 1.00
N LEU A 351 -3.04 16.54 1.82
CA LEU A 351 -3.10 16.88 3.23
C LEU A 351 -2.24 18.12 3.52
N ASP A 352 -2.34 18.68 4.72
CA ASP A 352 -1.64 19.93 5.10
C ASP A 352 -0.09 19.81 5.00
N TYR A 353 0.45 18.60 5.05
CA TYR A 353 1.90 18.35 5.06
C TYR A 353 2.48 17.90 3.72
N ASN A 354 1.70 17.34 2.77
CA ASN A 354 2.22 16.97 1.46
C ASN A 354 2.10 18.11 0.46
N LYS A 355 3.06 19.02 0.46
CA LYS A 355 3.09 20.19 -0.41
C LYS A 355 3.98 19.95 -1.63
N GLY A 356 3.67 20.60 -2.75
CA GLY A 356 4.45 20.50 -3.99
C GLY A 356 4.01 19.33 -4.87
N SER A 357 4.95 18.74 -5.63
CA SER A 357 4.67 17.56 -6.45
C SER A 357 4.39 16.33 -5.60
N SER A 358 3.51 15.45 -6.07
CA SER A 358 3.09 14.26 -5.34
C SER A 358 3.17 13.01 -6.22
N SER A 359 3.46 11.88 -5.58
CA SER A 359 3.38 10.53 -6.15
C SER A 359 2.32 9.69 -5.44
N TRP A 360 1.54 10.30 -4.55
CA TRP A 360 0.49 9.61 -3.81
C TRP A 360 -0.61 9.11 -4.74
N LEU A 361 -1.09 7.92 -4.46
CA LEU A 361 -2.20 7.31 -5.17
C LEU A 361 -3.01 6.42 -4.23
N HIS A 362 -4.32 6.38 -4.42
CA HIS A 362 -5.15 5.36 -3.81
C HIS A 362 -4.80 4.01 -4.43
N SER A 363 -4.14 3.15 -3.65
CA SER A 363 -3.70 1.83 -4.12
C SER A 363 -3.61 0.86 -2.95
N SER A 364 -4.12 -0.34 -3.16
CA SER A 364 -4.14 -1.46 -2.22
C SER A 364 -3.64 -2.72 -2.93
N CYS A 365 -3.34 -3.80 -2.19
CA CYS A 365 -2.73 -4.99 -2.74
C CYS A 365 -3.51 -6.25 -2.38
N LEU A 366 -3.96 -7.01 -3.36
CA LEU A 366 -4.45 -8.38 -3.19
C LEU A 366 -3.28 -9.35 -3.16
N ILE A 367 -3.28 -10.28 -2.21
CA ILE A 367 -2.37 -11.42 -2.10
C ILE A 367 -3.19 -12.69 -2.33
N HIS A 368 -2.80 -13.46 -3.33
CA HIS A 368 -3.46 -14.70 -3.70
C HIS A 368 -2.69 -15.91 -3.23
N GLN A 369 -3.33 -17.07 -3.29
CA GLN A 369 -2.69 -18.35 -3.00
C GLN A 369 -1.39 -18.53 -3.81
N GLY A 370 -0.33 -19.00 -3.17
CA GLY A 370 1.00 -19.15 -3.77
C GLY A 370 1.80 -17.85 -3.85
N GLY A 371 1.33 -16.78 -3.19
CA GLY A 371 2.07 -15.53 -3.02
C GLY A 371 2.07 -14.59 -4.23
N SER A 372 1.24 -14.84 -5.24
CA SER A 372 1.07 -13.86 -6.31
C SER A 372 0.34 -12.62 -5.79
N ARG A 373 0.74 -11.45 -6.27
CA ARG A 373 0.26 -10.16 -5.77
C ARG A 373 -0.25 -9.30 -6.90
N GLN A 374 -1.24 -8.47 -6.57
CA GLN A 374 -1.86 -7.56 -7.53
C GLN A 374 -2.15 -6.23 -6.85
N LEU A 375 -1.54 -5.14 -7.32
CA LEU A 375 -1.95 -3.79 -6.92
C LEU A 375 -3.26 -3.43 -7.62
N VAL A 376 -4.21 -2.95 -6.84
CA VAL A 376 -5.45 -2.35 -7.33
C VAL A 376 -5.38 -0.87 -7.00
N ASN A 377 -5.55 -0.02 -8.01
CA ASN A 377 -5.53 1.43 -7.84
C ASN A 377 -6.92 2.03 -8.07
N ALA A 378 -7.27 3.03 -7.28
CA ALA A 378 -8.51 3.76 -7.46
C ALA A 378 -8.24 5.22 -7.88
N ILE A 379 -9.00 5.71 -8.84
CA ILE A 379 -8.95 7.09 -9.35
C ILE A 379 -10.37 7.63 -9.30
N ASP A 380 -10.57 8.71 -8.56
CA ASP A 380 -11.90 9.29 -8.30
C ASP A 380 -12.94 8.32 -7.70
N GLY A 381 -12.48 7.27 -7.02
CA GLY A 381 -13.31 6.24 -6.40
C GLY A 381 -13.61 5.05 -7.31
N GLU A 382 -13.17 5.09 -8.56
CA GLU A 382 -13.29 3.96 -9.49
C GLU A 382 -12.00 3.18 -9.53
N TRP A 383 -12.08 1.87 -9.65
CA TRP A 383 -10.93 0.97 -9.57
C TRP A 383 -10.85 -0.04 -10.73
N HIS A 384 -11.84 -0.06 -11.60
CA HIS A 384 -11.90 -0.88 -12.82
C HIS A 384 -12.81 -0.20 -13.84
N VAL A 385 -12.79 -0.67 -15.06
CA VAL A 385 -13.74 -0.29 -16.11
C VAL A 385 -14.87 -1.31 -16.13
N GLU A 386 -16.13 -0.86 -16.03
CA GLU A 386 -17.32 -1.69 -16.13
C GLU A 386 -17.53 -2.24 -17.55
#